data_b54a59270dda75a514d13775c6a052e1
#
_entry.id   b54a59270dda75a514d13775c6a052e1
#
_cell.length_a   1.000
_cell.length_b   1.000
_cell.length_c   1.000
_cell.angle_alpha   90.00
_cell.angle_beta   90.00
_cell.angle_gamma   90.00
#
_symmetry.space_group_name_H-M   'P 1'
#
loop_
_entity.id
_entity.type
_entity.pdbx_description
1 polymer ?
#
loop_
_entity_poly.entity_id
_entity_poly.type
_entity_poly.pdbx_seq_one_letter_code
_entity_poly.pdbx_strand_id
1 'polypeptide(L)'
;MSGPRRLAHGGVTVKMITSPLLRETKGGADPPGPFQIQSHEDLLQFPKVPDSTIDTPSGKRLITEPLVDAIVVPTIRSAEHLRSAVQLAADARCHLIAVYTNHPPAGLSAVLDGLWPGRVTLLTVGSDTKNYLLDLGASLPQSLLSFCARDISRKRNLGLLIGHVCGWRRMLFLDDDIRRLNVAKLSSAAALLDDYPVVGLQVNKYPDASVVGHARRLTGRRQEPFVSGGSLLVNPQRLNGYFPPIYHEDWLCVINHLRAGEVAIGGSVGQLPYLPFTTPERAKLEEFGDILLSGLLWLLHARTRMGTRDSAHLVTESEYWREATKPRFWKQILWQRATLLADITVRLTGKDSAGPSPLPSLAAAMQRLGELKPADFASFTERWLTSLAIWRSGLSSLSRVDLVDKVRAIDKALMELGLADAVNTHEVSSQSSPAKRTRWIVSLGSRVGPRA
;
A
#
# COMPACT_ATOMS: atom_id res chain seq x y z
N MET A 1 66.78 18.99 12.51
CA MET A 1 66.40 18.14 11.39
C MET A 1 65.25 17.26 11.85
N SER A 2 64.09 17.60 11.64
CA SER A 2 62.84 16.87 12.01
C SER A 2 61.83 17.05 10.89
N GLY A 3 61.63 15.96 10.13
CA GLY A 3 60.71 15.93 9.00
C GLY A 3 59.28 15.75 9.45
N PRO A 4 58.28 16.19 8.68
CA PRO A 4 56.87 16.13 9.05
C PRO A 4 56.27 14.76 8.78
N ARG A 5 55.53 14.23 9.77
CA ARG A 5 54.69 13.03 9.66
C ARG A 5 53.50 13.31 8.72
N ARG A 6 53.40 12.54 7.64
CA ARG A 6 52.19 12.47 6.80
C ARG A 6 51.12 11.65 7.54
N LEU A 7 49.99 12.27 7.83
CA LEU A 7 48.73 11.60 8.15
C LEU A 7 48.10 11.09 6.83
N ALA A 8 47.98 9.79 6.71
CA ALA A 8 47.29 9.17 5.61
C ALA A 8 45.77 9.30 5.84
N HIS A 9 45.14 10.19 5.11
CA HIS A 9 43.67 10.17 4.97
C HIS A 9 43.33 9.02 4.00
N GLY A 10 42.62 8.01 4.51
CA GLY A 10 42.06 6.94 3.72
C GLY A 10 40.98 7.50 2.78
N GLY A 11 41.34 7.93 1.61
CA GLY A 11 40.44 8.28 0.54
C GLY A 11 39.75 7.01 0.03
N VAL A 12 38.48 6.86 0.32
CA VAL A 12 37.61 5.90 -0.37
C VAL A 12 37.53 6.37 -1.82
N THR A 13 38.29 5.74 -2.68
CA THR A 13 38.19 5.91 -4.13
C THR A 13 36.87 5.24 -4.55
N VAL A 14 35.81 6.00 -4.71
CA VAL A 14 34.60 5.52 -5.36
C VAL A 14 34.96 5.26 -6.81
N LYS A 15 35.31 4.02 -7.14
CA LYS A 15 35.32 3.58 -8.53
C LYS A 15 33.94 3.78 -9.06
N MET A 16 33.74 4.77 -9.95
CA MET A 16 32.55 4.84 -10.77
C MET A 16 32.40 3.49 -11.47
N ILE A 17 31.49 2.67 -10.98
CA ILE A 17 31.05 1.48 -11.70
C ILE A 17 30.26 2.06 -12.87
N THR A 18 30.94 2.24 -14.00
CA THR A 18 30.27 2.48 -15.27
C THR A 18 29.46 1.23 -15.55
N SER A 19 28.16 1.31 -15.26
CA SER A 19 27.21 0.24 -15.56
C SER A 19 27.40 -0.15 -17.04
N PRO A 20 27.45 -1.46 -17.36
CA PRO A 20 27.49 -1.92 -18.76
C PRO A 20 26.37 -1.32 -19.61
N LEU A 21 25.26 -0.90 -19.00
CA LEU A 21 24.13 -0.20 -19.62
C LEU A 21 24.50 1.16 -20.22
N LEU A 22 25.60 1.82 -19.81
CA LEU A 22 26.04 3.11 -20.32
C LEU A 22 26.95 2.98 -21.56
N ARG A 23 27.39 1.77 -21.95
CA ARG A 23 28.33 1.58 -23.05
C ARG A 23 27.72 1.30 -24.43
N GLU A 24 26.43 1.04 -24.53
CA GLU A 24 25.81 0.59 -25.80
C GLU A 24 24.97 1.64 -26.54
N THR A 25 25.18 2.92 -26.36
CA THR A 25 24.52 3.95 -27.18
C THR A 25 25.47 4.60 -28.18
N LYS A 26 26.07 3.80 -29.07
CA LYS A 26 26.62 4.32 -30.33
C LYS A 26 25.65 3.95 -31.44
N GLY A 27 24.83 4.94 -31.87
CA GLY A 27 24.00 4.83 -33.08
C GLY A 27 22.48 4.74 -32.84
N GLY A 28 21.92 5.71 -32.17
CA GLY A 28 20.46 5.93 -32.08
C GLY A 28 20.21 7.40 -31.77
N ALA A 29 19.11 7.96 -32.24
CA ALA A 29 18.70 9.31 -31.94
C ALA A 29 18.89 9.63 -30.46
N ASP A 30 19.33 10.87 -30.14
CA ASP A 30 19.50 11.36 -28.78
C ASP A 30 18.31 10.94 -27.91
N PRO A 31 18.55 10.36 -26.73
CA PRO A 31 17.46 10.02 -25.85
C PRO A 31 16.70 11.33 -25.51
N PRO A 32 15.37 11.29 -25.43
CA PRO A 32 14.61 12.47 -25.02
C PRO A 32 15.19 13.01 -23.74
N GLY A 33 15.37 14.34 -23.68
CA GLY A 33 16.05 15.06 -22.58
C GLY A 33 15.63 14.61 -21.18
N PRO A 34 16.34 15.05 -20.16
CA PRO A 34 16.17 14.53 -18.78
C PRO A 34 14.70 14.59 -18.40
N PHE A 35 14.18 13.48 -17.91
CA PHE A 35 12.80 13.33 -17.48
C PHE A 35 12.40 14.48 -16.58
N GLN A 36 11.57 15.37 -17.06
CA GLN A 36 10.72 16.15 -16.19
C GLN A 36 9.77 15.15 -15.55
N ILE A 37 10.03 14.82 -14.27
CA ILE A 37 9.09 14.05 -13.47
C ILE A 37 7.82 14.88 -13.43
N GLN A 38 6.79 14.37 -14.10
CA GLN A 38 5.48 14.99 -14.12
C GLN A 38 4.84 14.80 -12.76
N SER A 39 4.09 15.78 -12.32
CA SER A 39 3.31 15.62 -11.10
C SER A 39 2.27 14.52 -11.28
N HIS A 40 2.18 13.62 -10.31
CA HIS A 40 1.11 12.62 -10.29
C HIS A 40 -0.26 13.24 -9.97
N GLU A 41 -0.29 14.54 -9.67
CA GLU A 41 -1.54 15.32 -9.50
C GLU A 41 -2.45 15.19 -10.72
N ASP A 42 -1.87 15.15 -11.93
CA ASP A 42 -2.65 15.02 -13.19
C ASP A 42 -3.39 13.66 -13.33
N LEU A 43 -2.99 12.66 -12.56
CA LEU A 43 -3.61 11.33 -12.56
C LEU A 43 -4.71 11.17 -11.49
N LEU A 44 -4.83 12.14 -10.59
CA LEU A 44 -5.72 12.09 -9.44
C LEU A 44 -6.84 13.12 -9.58
N GLN A 45 -8.01 12.79 -9.07
CA GLN A 45 -9.13 13.71 -8.99
C GLN A 45 -9.09 14.43 -7.63
N PHE A 46 -9.27 15.76 -7.65
CA PHE A 46 -9.35 16.60 -6.45
C PHE A 46 -10.74 17.24 -6.38
N PRO A 47 -11.80 16.45 -6.15
CA PRO A 47 -13.15 16.99 -6.03
C PRO A 47 -13.23 17.93 -4.82
N LYS A 48 -14.18 18.88 -4.85
CA LYS A 48 -14.54 19.59 -3.63
C LYS A 48 -15.04 18.55 -2.64
N VAL A 49 -14.29 18.37 -1.57
CA VAL A 49 -14.73 17.48 -0.48
C VAL A 49 -15.99 18.08 0.11
N PRO A 50 -17.11 17.34 0.19
CA PRO A 50 -18.31 17.84 0.79
C PRO A 50 -18.04 18.32 2.22
N ASP A 51 -18.53 19.51 2.57
CA ASP A 51 -18.48 19.96 3.96
C ASP A 51 -19.12 18.88 4.81
N SER A 52 -18.39 18.45 5.84
CA SER A 52 -18.92 17.42 6.71
C SER A 52 -20.21 17.99 7.35
N THR A 53 -21.35 17.42 7.03
CA THR A 53 -22.65 17.77 7.65
C THR A 53 -22.68 17.46 9.16
N ILE A 54 -21.50 17.25 9.75
CA ILE A 54 -21.26 16.92 11.16
C ILE A 54 -21.09 18.20 12.01
N ASP A 55 -20.97 19.38 11.41
CA ASP A 55 -20.93 20.65 12.12
C ASP A 55 -22.33 21.10 12.56
N THR A 56 -22.69 20.75 13.77
CA THR A 56 -23.74 21.49 14.49
C THR A 56 -23.05 22.51 15.43
N PRO A 57 -23.68 23.66 15.71
CA PRO A 57 -23.17 24.62 16.68
C PRO A 57 -22.93 24.06 18.07
N SER A 58 -23.50 22.90 18.38
CA SER A 58 -23.29 22.13 19.64
C SER A 58 -22.21 21.03 19.51
N GLY A 59 -21.55 20.89 18.35
CA GLY A 59 -20.36 20.04 18.17
C GLY A 59 -20.58 18.52 18.17
N LYS A 60 -21.80 18.02 18.27
CA LYS A 60 -22.07 16.57 18.27
C LYS A 60 -23.35 16.24 17.51
N ARG A 61 -23.25 16.02 16.22
CA ARG A 61 -24.28 15.28 15.51
C ARG A 61 -24.18 13.80 15.88
N LEU A 62 -25.26 13.23 16.36
CA LEU A 62 -25.35 11.77 16.53
C LEU A 62 -25.24 11.12 15.15
N ILE A 63 -24.14 10.40 14.91
CA ILE A 63 -24.01 9.53 13.75
C ILE A 63 -24.94 8.34 14.00
N THR A 64 -26.02 8.27 13.25
CA THR A 64 -27.03 7.19 13.36
C THR A 64 -26.62 5.99 12.53
N GLU A 65 -25.98 6.21 11.38
CA GLU A 65 -25.51 5.19 10.46
C GLU A 65 -23.98 5.13 10.44
N PRO A 66 -23.35 3.95 10.23
CA PRO A 66 -21.93 3.84 10.11
C PRO A 66 -21.43 4.58 8.87
N LEU A 67 -20.35 5.37 9.00
CA LEU A 67 -19.75 6.13 7.88
C LEU A 67 -19.12 5.21 6.85
N VAL A 68 -18.51 4.12 7.33
CA VAL A 68 -17.95 3.04 6.52
C VAL A 68 -18.41 1.71 7.07
N ASP A 69 -18.46 0.70 6.23
CA ASP A 69 -18.83 -0.66 6.63
C ASP A 69 -17.81 -1.24 7.60
N ALA A 70 -16.52 -1.08 7.28
CA ALA A 70 -15.44 -1.54 8.13
C ALA A 70 -14.17 -0.72 7.96
N ILE A 71 -13.36 -0.68 9.04
CA ILE A 71 -11.95 -0.29 9.02
C ILE A 71 -11.12 -1.56 9.11
N VAL A 72 -10.23 -1.79 8.15
CA VAL A 72 -9.31 -2.93 8.10
C VAL A 72 -7.92 -2.47 8.43
N VAL A 73 -7.32 -3.03 9.49
CA VAL A 73 -5.98 -2.68 9.97
C VAL A 73 -5.06 -3.90 9.82
N PRO A 74 -4.24 -3.96 8.76
CA PRO A 74 -3.17 -4.94 8.69
C PRO A 74 -2.06 -4.56 9.68
N THR A 75 -1.68 -5.45 10.59
CA THR A 75 -0.67 -5.13 11.62
C THR A 75 0.13 -6.35 12.03
N ILE A 76 1.33 -6.11 12.57
CA ILE A 76 2.19 -7.05 13.28
C ILE A 76 2.65 -6.46 14.63
N ARG A 77 2.22 -5.23 14.92
CA ARG A 77 2.71 -4.47 16.07
C ARG A 77 1.90 -4.76 17.33
N SER A 78 2.34 -4.20 18.45
CA SER A 78 1.66 -4.33 19.74
C SER A 78 0.28 -3.68 19.73
N ALA A 79 -0.58 -4.07 20.68
CA ALA A 79 -1.95 -3.60 20.81
C ALA A 79 -2.07 -2.06 20.85
N GLU A 80 -1.10 -1.36 21.46
CA GLU A 80 -1.08 0.10 21.58
C GLU A 80 -1.17 0.82 20.24
N HIS A 81 -0.62 0.24 19.17
CA HIS A 81 -0.67 0.82 17.83
C HIS A 81 -2.08 0.85 17.25
N LEU A 82 -3.00 0.01 17.76
CA LEU A 82 -4.40 0.01 17.35
C LEU A 82 -5.25 1.11 17.98
N ARG A 83 -4.79 1.81 19.04
CA ARG A 83 -5.62 2.81 19.77
C ARG A 83 -6.27 3.83 18.86
N SER A 84 -5.55 4.36 17.87
CA SER A 84 -6.11 5.36 16.95
C SER A 84 -7.22 4.79 16.07
N ALA A 85 -7.05 3.56 15.58
CA ALA A 85 -8.06 2.87 14.77
C ALA A 85 -9.28 2.48 15.60
N VAL A 86 -9.06 2.03 16.85
CA VAL A 86 -10.11 1.71 17.82
C VAL A 86 -10.97 2.94 18.11
N GLN A 87 -10.33 4.07 18.44
CA GLN A 87 -11.05 5.31 18.72
C GLN A 87 -11.84 5.77 17.48
N LEU A 88 -11.23 5.73 16.30
CA LEU A 88 -11.90 6.11 15.06
C LEU A 88 -13.10 5.20 14.76
N ALA A 89 -12.98 3.88 14.96
CA ALA A 89 -14.05 2.93 14.73
C ALA A 89 -15.22 3.16 15.72
N ALA A 90 -14.90 3.45 16.99
CA ALA A 90 -15.90 3.80 18.01
C ALA A 90 -16.67 5.06 17.64
N ASP A 91 -15.94 6.13 17.30
CA ASP A 91 -16.53 7.43 16.96
C ASP A 91 -17.33 7.35 15.65
N ALA A 92 -16.87 6.60 14.66
CA ALA A 92 -17.54 6.39 13.37
C ALA A 92 -18.63 5.32 13.41
N ARG A 93 -18.81 4.63 14.54
CA ARG A 93 -19.75 3.51 14.71
C ARG A 93 -19.61 2.40 13.67
N CYS A 94 -18.42 2.17 13.16
CA CYS A 94 -18.15 1.14 12.16
C CYS A 94 -17.48 -0.11 12.77
N HIS A 95 -17.40 -1.17 11.97
CA HIS A 95 -16.74 -2.39 12.37
C HIS A 95 -15.21 -2.27 12.22
N LEU A 96 -14.44 -2.78 13.17
CA LEU A 96 -12.98 -2.84 13.10
C LEU A 96 -12.54 -4.27 12.84
N ILE A 97 -11.72 -4.48 11.80
CA ILE A 97 -11.07 -5.74 11.50
C ILE A 97 -9.57 -5.54 11.65
N ALA A 98 -8.96 -6.12 12.67
CA ALA A 98 -7.51 -6.16 12.79
C ALA A 98 -6.98 -7.50 12.29
N VAL A 99 -6.03 -7.44 11.34
CA VAL A 99 -5.50 -8.65 10.67
C VAL A 99 -4.03 -8.82 11.04
N TYR A 100 -3.72 -9.90 11.73
CA TYR A 100 -2.38 -10.29 12.17
C TYR A 100 -1.83 -11.46 11.35
N THR A 101 -0.51 -11.62 11.31
CA THR A 101 0.15 -12.78 10.66
C THR A 101 0.23 -13.98 11.59
N ASN A 102 0.45 -13.73 12.87
CA ASN A 102 0.58 -14.72 13.92
C ASN A 102 -0.50 -14.47 14.98
N HIS A 103 -0.20 -14.76 16.24
CA HIS A 103 -1.15 -14.51 17.33
C HIS A 103 -1.33 -13.01 17.58
N PRO A 104 -2.55 -12.57 17.94
CA PRO A 104 -2.77 -11.22 18.44
C PRO A 104 -1.87 -10.94 19.66
N PRO A 105 -1.38 -9.70 19.82
CA PRO A 105 -0.51 -9.36 20.93
C PRO A 105 -1.24 -9.41 22.27
N ALA A 106 -0.50 -9.65 23.34
CA ALA A 106 -1.03 -9.54 24.69
C ALA A 106 -1.50 -8.09 24.99
N GLY A 107 -2.48 -7.95 25.90
CA GLY A 107 -3.00 -6.64 26.32
C GLY A 107 -4.02 -6.02 25.34
N LEU A 108 -4.42 -6.73 24.31
CA LEU A 108 -5.35 -6.21 23.30
C LEU A 108 -6.73 -5.89 23.89
N SER A 109 -7.22 -6.67 24.87
CA SER A 109 -8.49 -6.40 25.57
C SER A 109 -8.56 -5.00 26.18
N ALA A 110 -7.48 -4.55 26.84
CA ALA A 110 -7.42 -3.21 27.43
C ALA A 110 -7.45 -2.07 26.40
N VAL A 111 -6.95 -2.31 25.20
CA VAL A 111 -7.02 -1.34 24.09
C VAL A 111 -8.42 -1.28 23.48
N LEU A 112 -9.13 -2.40 23.50
CA LEU A 112 -10.45 -2.56 22.88
C LEU A 112 -11.60 -2.23 23.85
N ASP A 113 -11.33 -1.96 25.12
CA ASP A 113 -12.33 -1.67 26.17
C ASP A 113 -13.30 -0.50 25.85
N GLY A 114 -12.95 0.36 24.90
CA GLY A 114 -13.80 1.46 24.42
C GLY A 114 -14.73 1.09 23.26
N LEU A 115 -14.61 -0.11 22.70
CA LEU A 115 -15.43 -0.54 21.57
C LEU A 115 -16.65 -1.32 22.03
N TRP A 116 -17.76 -1.06 21.34
CA TRP A 116 -18.99 -1.79 21.57
C TRP A 116 -18.82 -3.26 21.24
N PRO A 117 -19.39 -4.17 22.05
CA PRO A 117 -19.46 -5.58 21.74
C PRO A 117 -19.98 -5.84 20.31
N GLY A 118 -19.36 -6.79 19.60
CA GLY A 118 -19.75 -7.17 18.24
C GLY A 118 -19.30 -6.21 17.13
N ARG A 119 -18.39 -5.25 17.44
CA ARG A 119 -17.82 -4.33 16.43
C ARG A 119 -16.33 -4.53 16.15
N VAL A 120 -15.73 -5.56 16.69
CA VAL A 120 -14.34 -5.90 16.44
C VAL A 120 -14.22 -7.35 16.04
N THR A 121 -13.51 -7.61 14.97
CA THR A 121 -13.07 -8.94 14.57
C THR A 121 -11.55 -8.94 14.48
N LEU A 122 -10.93 -9.89 15.17
CA LEU A 122 -9.50 -10.13 15.08
C LEU A 122 -9.27 -11.36 14.23
N LEU A 123 -8.53 -11.18 13.14
CA LEU A 123 -8.19 -12.27 12.23
C LEU A 123 -6.70 -12.56 12.30
N THR A 124 -6.36 -13.84 12.28
CA THR A 124 -4.98 -14.28 12.13
C THR A 124 -4.84 -15.09 10.86
N VAL A 125 -3.99 -14.63 9.98
CA VAL A 125 -3.67 -15.27 8.70
C VAL A 125 -2.25 -15.82 8.79
N GLY A 126 -2.11 -17.14 8.84
CA GLY A 126 -0.81 -17.82 8.85
C GLY A 126 -0.09 -17.71 7.49
N SER A 127 1.24 -17.85 7.51
CA SER A 127 2.04 -17.92 6.29
C SER A 127 1.74 -19.18 5.45
N ASP A 128 1.24 -20.21 6.10
CA ASP A 128 0.85 -21.51 5.56
C ASP A 128 -0.60 -21.57 5.07
N THR A 129 -1.42 -20.55 5.40
CA THR A 129 -2.79 -20.42 4.88
C THR A 129 -2.77 -20.39 3.36
N LYS A 130 -3.36 -21.41 2.73
CA LYS A 130 -3.42 -21.52 1.26
C LYS A 130 -4.80 -21.14 0.77
N ASN A 131 -4.83 -20.20 -0.16
CA ASN A 131 -6.05 -19.84 -0.88
C ASN A 131 -5.63 -19.24 -2.22
N TYR A 132 -6.23 -19.71 -3.31
CA TYR A 132 -5.80 -19.33 -4.65
C TYR A 132 -5.87 -17.80 -4.92
N LEU A 133 -6.82 -17.07 -4.29
CA LEU A 133 -6.92 -15.62 -4.42
C LEU A 133 -5.90 -14.88 -3.52
N LEU A 134 -5.61 -15.40 -2.33
CA LEU A 134 -4.59 -14.81 -1.44
C LEU A 134 -3.17 -15.09 -1.92
N ASP A 135 -2.97 -16.16 -2.70
CA ASP A 135 -1.66 -16.60 -3.19
C ASP A 135 -1.35 -16.09 -4.60
N LEU A 136 -2.16 -15.19 -5.15
CA LEU A 136 -1.87 -14.53 -6.42
C LEU A 136 -0.50 -13.84 -6.35
N GLY A 137 0.34 -14.13 -7.34
CA GLY A 137 1.73 -13.67 -7.34
C GLY A 137 2.72 -14.65 -6.71
N ALA A 138 2.30 -15.78 -6.14
CA ALA A 138 3.21 -16.83 -5.64
C ALA A 138 4.10 -17.42 -6.76
N SER A 139 3.66 -17.31 -8.02
CA SER A 139 4.43 -17.69 -9.21
C SER A 139 5.53 -16.68 -9.59
N LEU A 140 5.64 -15.56 -8.89
CA LEU A 140 6.68 -14.57 -9.14
C LEU A 140 8.04 -15.09 -8.64
N PRO A 141 9.15 -14.75 -9.33
CA PRO A 141 10.49 -15.08 -8.85
C PRO A 141 10.73 -14.57 -7.43
N GLN A 142 11.25 -15.42 -6.55
CA GLN A 142 11.52 -15.06 -5.15
C GLN A 142 12.43 -13.82 -5.04
N SER A 143 13.32 -13.61 -6.00
CA SER A 143 14.20 -12.44 -6.08
C SER A 143 13.48 -11.11 -6.29
N LEU A 144 12.22 -11.13 -6.75
CA LEU A 144 11.39 -9.94 -6.97
C LEU A 144 10.43 -9.69 -5.81
N LEU A 145 10.21 -10.68 -4.94
CA LEU A 145 9.27 -10.60 -3.84
C LEU A 145 9.95 -9.97 -2.61
N SER A 146 9.26 -9.06 -1.96
CA SER A 146 9.59 -8.60 -0.62
C SER A 146 8.72 -9.37 0.39
N PHE A 147 9.35 -9.92 1.43
CA PHE A 147 8.62 -10.63 2.49
C PHE A 147 7.56 -9.72 3.16
N CYS A 148 7.94 -8.49 3.49
CA CYS A 148 7.02 -7.54 4.12
C CYS A 148 5.83 -7.18 3.21
N ALA A 149 6.08 -6.97 1.91
CA ALA A 149 5.03 -6.68 0.96
C ALA A 149 4.08 -7.89 0.80
N ARG A 150 4.59 -9.12 0.83
CA ARG A 150 3.76 -10.32 0.76
C ARG A 150 2.79 -10.42 1.94
N ASP A 151 3.26 -10.16 3.14
CA ASP A 151 2.44 -10.21 4.36
C ASP A 151 1.32 -9.15 4.31
N ILE A 152 1.65 -7.89 4.04
CA ILE A 152 0.66 -6.81 4.00
C ILE A 152 -0.34 -6.99 2.85
N SER A 153 0.12 -7.44 1.69
CA SER A 153 -0.73 -7.72 0.52
C SER A 153 -1.78 -8.80 0.84
N ARG A 154 -1.38 -9.89 1.49
CA ARG A 154 -2.31 -10.96 1.90
C ARG A 154 -3.38 -10.48 2.86
N LYS A 155 -3.00 -9.67 3.85
CA LYS A 155 -3.93 -9.09 4.83
C LYS A 155 -4.92 -8.14 4.18
N ARG A 156 -4.44 -7.27 3.28
CA ARG A 156 -5.31 -6.35 2.54
C ARG A 156 -6.21 -7.10 1.56
N ASN A 157 -5.70 -8.10 0.85
CA ASN A 157 -6.51 -8.94 -0.05
C ASN A 157 -7.59 -9.71 0.73
N LEU A 158 -7.28 -10.25 1.91
CA LEU A 158 -8.29 -10.86 2.77
C LEU A 158 -9.40 -9.87 3.13
N GLY A 159 -9.03 -8.64 3.52
CA GLY A 159 -9.99 -7.56 3.78
C GLY A 159 -10.87 -7.27 2.57
N LEU A 160 -10.28 -7.19 1.35
CA LEU A 160 -11.04 -6.99 0.10
C LEU A 160 -12.03 -8.11 -0.17
N LEU A 161 -11.59 -9.38 -0.02
CA LEU A 161 -12.43 -10.55 -0.24
C LEU A 161 -13.61 -10.58 0.74
N ILE A 162 -13.36 -10.34 2.02
CA ILE A 162 -14.43 -10.23 3.03
C ILE A 162 -15.40 -9.11 2.65
N GLY A 163 -14.88 -7.91 2.33
CA GLY A 163 -15.72 -6.78 1.94
C GLY A 163 -16.54 -7.05 0.67
N HIS A 164 -15.98 -7.78 -0.30
CA HIS A 164 -16.68 -8.16 -1.52
C HIS A 164 -17.80 -9.17 -1.22
N VAL A 165 -17.53 -10.24 -0.49
CA VAL A 165 -18.51 -11.28 -0.13
C VAL A 165 -19.61 -10.71 0.77
N CYS A 166 -19.27 -9.85 1.75
CA CYS A 166 -20.24 -9.17 2.61
C CYS A 166 -21.03 -8.05 1.91
N GLY A 167 -20.81 -7.79 0.62
CA GLY A 167 -21.52 -6.76 -0.12
C GLY A 167 -21.22 -5.33 0.32
N TRP A 168 -20.13 -5.08 1.05
CA TRP A 168 -19.77 -3.76 1.55
C TRP A 168 -19.44 -2.80 0.43
N ARG A 169 -19.76 -1.53 0.62
CA ARG A 169 -19.55 -0.47 -0.37
C ARG A 169 -18.56 0.59 0.06
N ARG A 170 -18.29 0.72 1.36
CA ARG A 170 -17.40 1.72 1.94
C ARG A 170 -16.47 1.06 2.95
N MET A 171 -15.23 0.86 2.57
CA MET A 171 -14.24 0.22 3.43
C MET A 171 -12.97 1.07 3.50
N LEU A 172 -12.39 1.21 4.68
CA LEU A 172 -11.13 1.93 4.91
C LEU A 172 -10.03 0.93 5.24
N PHE A 173 -8.95 0.91 4.45
CA PHE A 173 -7.67 0.38 4.90
C PHE A 173 -6.95 1.45 5.70
N LEU A 174 -6.50 1.10 6.90
CA LEU A 174 -5.86 2.02 7.82
C LEU A 174 -4.64 1.34 8.45
N ASP A 175 -3.43 1.84 8.18
CA ASP A 175 -2.24 1.34 8.83
C ASP A 175 -2.15 1.84 10.28
N ASP A 176 -1.54 1.05 11.13
CA ASP A 176 -1.49 1.26 12.57
C ASP A 176 -0.61 2.45 13.01
N ASP A 177 0.11 3.08 12.09
CA ASP A 177 0.90 4.29 12.29
C ASP A 177 0.27 5.57 11.72
N ILE A 178 -0.90 5.47 11.08
CA ILE A 178 -1.64 6.65 10.61
C ILE A 178 -2.25 7.41 11.78
N ARG A 179 -2.20 8.73 11.71
CA ARG A 179 -2.66 9.67 12.74
C ARG A 179 -3.46 10.80 12.11
N ARG A 180 -4.21 11.53 12.94
CA ARG A 180 -4.97 12.74 12.56
C ARG A 180 -6.13 12.48 11.59
N LEU A 181 -6.59 11.25 11.48
CA LEU A 181 -7.86 10.93 10.87
C LEU A 181 -8.94 10.97 11.96
N ASN A 182 -9.95 11.80 11.76
CA ASN A 182 -11.11 11.90 12.64
C ASN A 182 -12.39 11.63 11.85
N VAL A 183 -13.51 11.59 12.56
CA VAL A 183 -14.82 11.28 12.01
C VAL A 183 -15.22 12.25 10.90
N ALA A 184 -14.97 13.55 11.06
CA ALA A 184 -15.32 14.56 10.06
C ALA A 184 -14.59 14.29 8.72
N LYS A 185 -13.27 14.11 8.78
CA LYS A 185 -12.47 13.77 7.60
C LYS A 185 -12.89 12.44 6.97
N LEU A 186 -13.17 11.42 7.82
CA LEU A 186 -13.63 10.13 7.32
C LEU A 186 -14.98 10.25 6.62
N SER A 187 -15.92 11.00 7.19
CA SER A 187 -17.24 11.23 6.61
C SER A 187 -17.15 11.87 5.23
N SER A 188 -16.38 12.96 5.15
CA SER A 188 -16.20 13.70 3.91
C SER A 188 -15.54 12.85 2.83
N ALA A 189 -14.49 12.08 3.19
CA ALA A 189 -13.81 11.20 2.25
C ALA A 189 -14.68 10.00 1.84
N ALA A 190 -15.45 9.41 2.78
CA ALA A 190 -16.32 8.28 2.49
C ALA A 190 -17.48 8.65 1.56
N ALA A 191 -17.97 9.88 1.60
CA ALA A 191 -19.00 10.38 0.69
C ALA A 191 -18.54 10.36 -0.78
N LEU A 192 -17.24 10.54 -1.04
CA LEU A 192 -16.70 10.48 -2.40
C LEU A 192 -16.73 9.07 -3.01
N LEU A 193 -16.92 8.01 -2.21
CA LEU A 193 -17.04 6.63 -2.72
C LEU A 193 -18.32 6.39 -3.52
N ASP A 194 -19.28 7.30 -3.47
CA ASP A 194 -20.48 7.22 -4.32
C ASP A 194 -20.11 7.46 -5.79
N ASP A 195 -19.19 8.38 -6.04
CA ASP A 195 -18.72 8.74 -7.39
C ASP A 195 -17.45 7.96 -7.79
N TYR A 196 -16.49 7.83 -6.87
CA TYR A 196 -15.17 7.23 -7.12
C TYR A 196 -15.04 5.88 -6.41
N PRO A 197 -14.62 4.80 -7.10
CA PRO A 197 -14.40 3.50 -6.45
C PRO A 197 -13.22 3.50 -5.46
N VAL A 198 -12.33 4.50 -5.56
CA VAL A 198 -11.12 4.63 -4.75
C VAL A 198 -10.94 6.08 -4.30
N VAL A 199 -10.73 6.27 -3.01
CA VAL A 199 -10.45 7.58 -2.41
C VAL A 199 -9.23 7.48 -1.49
N GLY A 200 -8.13 8.13 -1.87
CA GLY A 200 -6.92 8.22 -1.09
C GLY A 200 -6.93 9.38 -0.10
N LEU A 201 -6.26 9.23 1.04
CA LEU A 201 -5.93 10.33 1.93
C LEU A 201 -4.42 10.57 1.88
N GLN A 202 -4.02 11.79 1.52
CA GLN A 202 -2.60 12.13 1.42
C GLN A 202 -1.93 12.14 2.79
N VAL A 203 -0.75 11.55 2.88
CA VAL A 203 0.05 11.61 4.11
C VAL A 203 0.83 12.93 4.15
N ASN A 204 0.45 13.82 5.07
CA ASN A 204 1.07 15.12 5.25
C ASN A 204 2.12 15.09 6.36
N LYS A 205 3.09 16.04 6.29
CA LYS A 205 4.18 16.29 7.25
C LYS A 205 5.30 15.24 7.27
N TYR A 206 4.98 13.99 7.19
CA TYR A 206 5.93 12.91 7.02
C TYR A 206 5.39 11.98 5.94
N PRO A 207 5.64 12.31 4.67
CA PRO A 207 5.04 11.60 3.57
C PRO A 207 5.56 10.18 3.50
N ASP A 208 4.65 9.23 3.26
CA ASP A 208 5.01 7.87 2.95
C ASP A 208 5.67 7.84 1.56
N ALA A 209 6.91 7.40 1.53
CA ALA A 209 7.71 7.35 0.32
C ALA A 209 8.77 6.24 0.45
N SER A 210 9.27 5.78 -0.69
CA SER A 210 10.41 4.89 -0.71
C SER A 210 11.67 5.55 -0.12
N VAL A 211 12.63 4.74 0.26
CA VAL A 211 13.93 5.23 0.75
C VAL A 211 14.57 6.17 -0.27
N VAL A 212 14.51 5.85 -1.56
CA VAL A 212 15.00 6.72 -2.65
C VAL A 212 14.15 7.98 -2.77
N GLY A 213 12.84 7.90 -2.57
CA GLY A 213 11.93 9.05 -2.52
C GLY A 213 12.31 10.03 -1.40
N HIS A 214 12.61 9.51 -0.21
CA HIS A 214 13.11 10.34 0.91
C HIS A 214 14.47 11.01 0.57
N ALA A 215 15.42 10.26 -0.01
CA ALA A 215 16.69 10.82 -0.43
C ALA A 215 16.52 11.94 -1.49
N ARG A 216 15.61 11.76 -2.45
CA ARG A 216 15.24 12.77 -3.45
C ARG A 216 14.73 14.05 -2.79
N ARG A 217 13.89 13.96 -1.75
CA ARG A 217 13.42 15.14 -1.00
C ARG A 217 14.57 15.91 -0.34
N LEU A 218 15.58 15.23 0.18
CA LEU A 218 16.77 15.91 0.75
C LEU A 218 17.55 16.74 -0.28
N THR A 219 17.33 16.51 -1.59
CA THR A 219 17.89 17.39 -2.64
C THR A 219 17.09 18.67 -2.89
N GLY A 220 16.05 18.93 -2.10
CA GLY A 220 15.16 20.09 -2.25
C GLY A 220 14.02 19.90 -3.25
N ARG A 221 13.85 18.71 -3.81
CA ARG A 221 12.74 18.40 -4.73
C ARG A 221 11.45 18.16 -3.95
N ARG A 222 10.34 18.68 -4.51
CA ARG A 222 9.00 18.44 -3.95
C ARG A 222 8.65 16.96 -4.03
N GLN A 223 7.93 16.48 -3.03
CA GLN A 223 7.33 15.17 -3.09
C GLN A 223 6.06 15.21 -3.94
N GLU A 224 5.89 14.20 -4.77
CA GLU A 224 4.66 13.99 -5.53
C GLU A 224 3.51 13.58 -4.61
N PRO A 225 2.26 13.90 -4.97
CA PRO A 225 1.09 13.34 -4.31
C PRO A 225 1.13 11.82 -4.35
N PHE A 226 0.70 11.20 -3.27
CA PHE A 226 0.78 9.77 -3.12
C PHE A 226 -0.53 9.21 -2.56
N VAL A 227 -1.02 8.13 -3.15
CA VAL A 227 -2.14 7.35 -2.64
C VAL A 227 -1.57 6.21 -1.82
N SER A 228 -1.67 6.31 -0.50
CA SER A 228 -1.13 5.30 0.41
C SER A 228 -2.17 4.25 0.74
N GLY A 229 -1.79 2.99 0.62
CA GLY A 229 -2.61 1.86 1.09
C GLY A 229 -2.88 1.89 2.59
N GLY A 230 -2.08 2.64 3.34
CA GLY A 230 -2.26 2.86 4.78
C GLY A 230 -3.37 3.84 5.14
N SER A 231 -3.98 4.52 4.16
CA SER A 231 -5.12 5.43 4.36
C SER A 231 -5.99 5.49 3.10
N LEU A 232 -6.51 4.33 2.71
CA LEU A 232 -7.19 4.10 1.44
C LEU A 232 -8.64 3.68 1.66
N LEU A 233 -9.58 4.50 1.20
CA LEU A 233 -10.99 4.11 1.12
C LEU A 233 -11.26 3.46 -0.22
N VAL A 234 -12.01 2.38 -0.20
CA VAL A 234 -12.40 1.64 -1.41
C VAL A 234 -13.85 1.20 -1.35
N ASN A 235 -14.45 1.07 -2.53
CA ASN A 235 -15.68 0.33 -2.71
C ASN A 235 -15.35 -1.09 -3.21
N PRO A 236 -15.39 -2.14 -2.35
CA PRO A 236 -15.03 -3.50 -2.76
C PRO A 236 -15.87 -4.08 -3.89
N GLN A 237 -17.07 -3.52 -4.14
CA GLN A 237 -17.96 -3.97 -5.23
C GLN A 237 -17.57 -3.39 -6.59
N ARG A 238 -16.80 -2.29 -6.59
CA ARG A 238 -16.34 -1.59 -7.80
C ARG A 238 -14.85 -1.74 -8.03
N LEU A 239 -14.07 -2.09 -6.99
CA LEU A 239 -12.64 -2.27 -7.09
C LEU A 239 -12.32 -3.59 -7.81
N ASN A 240 -11.62 -3.50 -8.93
CA ASN A 240 -11.29 -4.63 -9.80
C ASN A 240 -9.81 -5.06 -9.72
N GLY A 241 -9.04 -4.46 -8.81
CA GLY A 241 -7.64 -4.77 -8.55
C GLY A 241 -7.43 -5.53 -7.24
N TYR A 242 -6.22 -6.05 -7.07
CA TYR A 242 -5.75 -6.69 -5.84
C TYR A 242 -4.36 -6.17 -5.49
N PHE A 243 -3.92 -6.37 -4.25
CA PHE A 243 -2.60 -6.00 -3.77
C PHE A 243 -1.58 -7.08 -4.11
N PRO A 244 -0.69 -6.89 -5.10
CA PRO A 244 0.37 -7.85 -5.41
C PRO A 244 1.48 -7.82 -4.34
N PRO A 245 2.27 -8.92 -4.17
CA PRO A 245 3.27 -9.03 -3.10
C PRO A 245 4.58 -8.32 -3.44
N ILE A 246 4.52 -7.04 -3.79
CA ILE A 246 5.68 -6.18 -4.08
C ILE A 246 5.53 -4.84 -3.37
N TYR A 247 6.59 -4.07 -3.31
CA TYR A 247 6.50 -2.68 -2.85
C TYR A 247 5.65 -1.84 -3.82
N HIS A 248 4.82 -0.92 -3.32
CA HIS A 248 3.77 -0.20 -4.05
C HIS A 248 2.59 -1.08 -4.50
N GLU A 249 2.27 -2.10 -3.73
CA GLU A 249 1.10 -2.96 -3.96
C GLU A 249 -0.22 -2.19 -4.02
N ASP A 250 -0.31 -1.08 -3.28
CA ASP A 250 -1.46 -0.18 -3.23
C ASP A 250 -1.71 0.52 -4.58
N TRP A 251 -0.67 1.10 -5.17
CA TRP A 251 -0.78 1.74 -6.49
C TRP A 251 -1.11 0.75 -7.59
N LEU A 252 -0.54 -0.46 -7.53
CA LEU A 252 -0.88 -1.51 -8.50
C LEU A 252 -2.30 -2.01 -8.33
N CYS A 253 -2.80 -2.07 -7.11
CA CYS A 253 -4.21 -2.39 -6.85
C CYS A 253 -5.15 -1.40 -7.56
N VAL A 254 -4.79 -0.13 -7.61
CA VAL A 254 -5.65 0.94 -8.15
C VAL A 254 -5.25 1.44 -9.54
N ILE A 255 -4.21 0.88 -10.17
CA ILE A 255 -3.62 1.40 -11.41
C ILE A 255 -4.63 1.53 -12.56
N ASN A 256 -5.57 0.59 -12.69
CA ASN A 256 -6.61 0.65 -13.72
C ASN A 256 -7.64 1.75 -13.43
N HIS A 257 -7.91 2.03 -12.17
CA HIS A 257 -8.76 3.15 -11.76
C HIS A 257 -8.05 4.50 -11.95
N LEU A 258 -6.73 4.57 -11.72
CA LEU A 258 -5.91 5.75 -12.08
C LEU A 258 -6.00 6.03 -13.58
N ARG A 259 -5.82 5.00 -14.41
CA ARG A 259 -5.93 5.12 -15.86
C ARG A 259 -7.31 5.61 -16.32
N ALA A 260 -8.37 5.21 -15.59
CA ALA A 260 -9.76 5.63 -15.89
C ALA A 260 -10.13 6.99 -15.27
N GLY A 261 -9.25 7.65 -14.50
CA GLY A 261 -9.55 8.89 -13.79
C GLY A 261 -10.51 8.70 -12.61
N GLU A 262 -10.55 7.51 -12.02
CA GLU A 262 -11.51 7.09 -10.99
C GLU A 262 -10.89 7.06 -9.58
N VAL A 263 -9.74 7.70 -9.37
CA VAL A 263 -9.10 7.80 -8.04
C VAL A 263 -9.17 9.24 -7.56
N ALA A 264 -9.85 9.47 -6.45
CA ALA A 264 -9.98 10.79 -5.84
C ALA A 264 -9.10 10.94 -4.59
N ILE A 265 -8.77 12.18 -4.26
CA ILE A 265 -8.13 12.58 -3.01
C ILE A 265 -9.18 13.22 -2.10
N GLY A 266 -9.50 12.54 -1.00
CA GLY A 266 -10.52 12.94 -0.04
C GLY A 266 -10.01 13.70 1.18
N GLY A 267 -8.76 14.18 1.15
CA GLY A 267 -8.17 14.94 2.25
C GLY A 267 -6.78 14.45 2.66
N SER A 268 -6.41 14.69 3.91
CA SER A 268 -5.05 14.37 4.38
C SER A 268 -5.01 13.85 5.80
N VAL A 269 -4.01 13.01 6.07
CA VAL A 269 -3.70 12.38 7.36
C VAL A 269 -2.26 12.65 7.78
N GLY A 270 -1.91 12.32 9.01
CA GLY A 270 -0.52 12.24 9.46
C GLY A 270 -0.09 10.79 9.60
N GLN A 271 1.22 10.57 9.61
CA GLN A 271 1.84 9.27 9.89
C GLN A 271 2.90 9.44 10.97
N LEU A 272 3.15 8.41 11.76
CA LEU A 272 4.28 8.38 12.68
C LEU A 272 5.59 8.41 11.89
N PRO A 273 6.55 9.26 12.29
CA PRO A 273 7.83 9.31 11.60
C PRO A 273 8.63 8.02 11.82
N TYR A 274 9.39 7.65 10.79
CA TYR A 274 10.39 6.60 10.87
C TYR A 274 11.71 7.11 10.29
N LEU A 275 12.79 6.38 10.50
CA LEU A 275 14.12 6.74 9.97
C LEU A 275 14.39 5.93 8.69
N PRO A 276 14.25 6.54 7.49
CA PRO A 276 14.30 5.78 6.23
C PRO A 276 15.69 5.23 5.89
N PHE A 277 16.77 5.79 6.45
CA PHE A 277 18.14 5.47 6.08
C PHE A 277 18.90 4.60 7.11
N THR A 278 18.20 4.05 8.10
CA THR A 278 18.82 3.19 9.11
C THR A 278 19.22 1.82 8.57
N THR A 279 18.52 1.34 7.54
CA THR A 279 18.69 0.00 6.97
C THR A 279 18.81 0.11 5.45
N PRO A 280 20.06 0.09 4.91
CA PRO A 280 20.28 0.18 3.46
C PRO A 280 19.55 -0.91 2.65
N GLU A 281 19.42 -2.11 3.21
CA GLU A 281 18.71 -3.25 2.60
C GLU A 281 17.26 -2.92 2.26
N ARG A 282 16.64 -2.01 3.01
CA ARG A 282 15.27 -1.57 2.72
C ARG A 282 15.20 -0.93 1.33
N ALA A 283 16.14 -0.05 0.97
CA ALA A 283 16.20 0.54 -0.37
C ALA A 283 16.34 -0.52 -1.46
N LYS A 284 17.14 -1.57 -1.20
CA LYS A 284 17.31 -2.70 -2.11
C LYS A 284 16.00 -3.48 -2.32
N LEU A 285 15.24 -3.69 -1.26
CA LEU A 285 13.96 -4.42 -1.31
C LEU A 285 12.84 -3.62 -1.99
N GLU A 286 12.85 -2.29 -1.85
CA GLU A 286 11.87 -1.39 -2.45
C GLU A 286 12.12 -1.13 -3.95
N GLU A 287 13.37 -1.26 -4.42
CA GLU A 287 13.82 -0.77 -5.73
C GLU A 287 13.05 -1.36 -6.91
N PHE A 288 12.72 -2.65 -6.90
CA PHE A 288 11.94 -3.26 -7.98
C PHE A 288 10.56 -2.63 -8.11
N GLY A 289 9.83 -2.47 -6.99
CA GLY A 289 8.50 -1.86 -6.96
C GLY A 289 8.53 -0.37 -7.34
N ASP A 290 9.53 0.37 -6.87
CA ASP A 290 9.73 1.78 -7.23
C ASP A 290 9.92 1.97 -8.74
N ILE A 291 10.75 1.15 -9.38
CA ILE A 291 11.00 1.21 -10.82
C ILE A 291 9.74 0.81 -11.58
N LEU A 292 9.08 -0.27 -11.15
CA LEU A 292 7.85 -0.76 -11.79
C LEU A 292 6.78 0.33 -11.77
N LEU A 293 6.47 0.88 -10.60
CA LEU A 293 5.48 1.94 -10.48
C LEU A 293 5.87 3.17 -11.29
N SER A 294 7.11 3.64 -11.17
CA SER A 294 7.60 4.81 -11.93
C SER A 294 7.42 4.62 -13.43
N GLY A 295 7.71 3.43 -13.96
CA GLY A 295 7.53 3.11 -15.38
C GLY A 295 6.06 3.10 -15.78
N LEU A 296 5.19 2.49 -15.00
CA LEU A 296 3.77 2.43 -15.27
C LEU A 296 3.12 3.82 -15.24
N LEU A 297 3.45 4.64 -14.22
CA LEU A 297 2.96 6.03 -14.14
C LEU A 297 3.50 6.89 -15.28
N TRP A 298 4.78 6.72 -15.65
CA TRP A 298 5.33 7.40 -16.81
C TRP A 298 4.55 7.07 -18.08
N LEU A 299 4.19 5.82 -18.27
CA LEU A 299 3.42 5.39 -19.45
C LEU A 299 2.01 6.00 -19.45
N LEU A 300 1.36 6.19 -18.29
CA LEU A 300 0.11 6.92 -18.18
C LEU A 300 0.29 8.38 -18.64
N HIS A 301 1.30 9.07 -18.10
CA HIS A 301 1.57 10.47 -18.47
C HIS A 301 1.96 10.67 -19.93
N ALA A 302 2.81 9.81 -20.48
CA ALA A 302 3.25 9.93 -21.87
C ALA A 302 2.09 9.85 -22.85
N ARG A 303 1.04 9.14 -22.49
CA ARG A 303 -0.12 8.90 -23.34
C ARG A 303 -1.22 9.94 -23.16
N THR A 304 -1.37 10.54 -22.00
CA THR A 304 -2.25 11.71 -21.81
C THR A 304 -1.77 12.95 -22.58
N ARG A 305 -0.47 13.05 -22.88
CA ARG A 305 0.09 14.17 -23.65
C ARG A 305 -0.06 14.07 -25.17
N MET A 306 -0.20 12.85 -25.69
CA MET A 306 -0.39 12.63 -27.13
C MET A 306 -1.82 12.96 -27.61
N GLY A 307 -2.78 13.05 -26.67
CA GLY A 307 -4.12 13.57 -26.95
C GLY A 307 -4.15 15.06 -26.60
N THR A 308 -4.45 15.93 -27.57
CA THR A 308 -4.86 17.30 -27.28
C THR A 308 -6.04 17.26 -26.31
N ARG A 309 -6.17 18.26 -25.42
CA ARG A 309 -7.22 18.33 -24.36
C ARG A 309 -8.65 18.07 -24.83
N ASP A 310 -8.90 18.12 -26.14
CA ASP A 310 -10.23 17.92 -26.75
C ASP A 310 -10.50 16.50 -27.29
N SER A 311 -9.52 15.60 -27.28
CA SER A 311 -9.73 14.21 -27.68
C SER A 311 -9.21 13.30 -26.58
N ALA A 312 -10.08 13.01 -25.61
CA ALA A 312 -9.90 11.96 -24.62
C ALA A 312 -9.96 10.58 -25.31
N HIS A 313 -9.06 10.31 -26.23
CA HIS A 313 -8.72 8.94 -26.61
C HIS A 313 -7.89 8.37 -25.45
N LEU A 314 -8.60 8.02 -24.38
CA LEU A 314 -8.08 7.16 -23.32
C LEU A 314 -7.44 5.97 -24.04
N VAL A 315 -6.13 5.85 -23.90
CA VAL A 315 -5.43 4.66 -24.38
C VAL A 315 -6.16 3.46 -23.83
N THR A 316 -6.57 2.55 -24.68
CA THR A 316 -7.28 1.36 -24.24
C THR A 316 -6.44 0.60 -23.23
N GLU A 317 -7.09 -0.09 -22.30
CA GLU A 317 -6.38 -0.91 -21.29
C GLU A 317 -5.40 -1.86 -21.99
N SER A 318 -5.81 -2.45 -23.11
CA SER A 318 -4.98 -3.39 -23.88
C SER A 318 -3.72 -2.74 -24.48
N GLU A 319 -3.79 -1.52 -24.97
CA GLU A 319 -2.62 -0.81 -25.51
C GLU A 319 -1.62 -0.41 -24.45
N TYR A 320 -2.12 0.07 -23.29
CA TYR A 320 -1.30 0.40 -22.15
C TYR A 320 -0.50 -0.82 -21.67
N TRP A 321 -1.18 -1.93 -21.44
CA TRP A 321 -0.53 -3.14 -20.96
C TRP A 321 0.37 -3.78 -22.01
N ARG A 322 0.00 -3.73 -23.30
CA ARG A 322 0.84 -4.21 -24.38
C ARG A 322 2.19 -3.49 -24.44
N GLU A 323 2.26 -2.20 -24.10
CA GLU A 323 3.56 -1.50 -24.02
C GLU A 323 4.32 -1.88 -22.75
N ALA A 324 3.65 -2.00 -21.61
CA ALA A 324 4.26 -2.38 -20.35
C ALA A 324 4.81 -3.82 -20.32
N THR A 325 4.39 -4.70 -21.24
CA THR A 325 4.95 -6.06 -21.39
C THR A 325 6.16 -6.13 -22.31
N LYS A 326 6.64 -5.00 -22.88
CA LYS A 326 7.79 -5.00 -23.78
C LYS A 326 9.10 -4.72 -23.02
N PRO A 327 10.12 -5.61 -23.09
CA PRO A 327 11.41 -5.37 -22.43
C PRO A 327 12.08 -4.05 -22.88
N ARG A 328 11.92 -3.63 -24.15
CA ARG A 328 12.50 -2.38 -24.66
C ARG A 328 12.02 -1.15 -23.88
N PHE A 329 10.75 -1.14 -23.45
CA PHE A 329 10.20 -0.07 -22.62
C PHE A 329 10.93 0.01 -21.29
N TRP A 330 11.14 -1.11 -20.63
CA TRP A 330 11.83 -1.19 -19.33
C TRP A 330 13.32 -0.87 -19.43
N LYS A 331 13.98 -1.13 -20.57
CA LYS A 331 15.36 -0.69 -20.79
C LYS A 331 15.50 0.83 -20.61
N GLN A 332 14.56 1.60 -21.13
CA GLN A 332 14.53 3.05 -20.98
C GLN A 332 14.27 3.48 -19.54
N ILE A 333 13.32 2.83 -18.84
CA ILE A 333 12.99 3.15 -17.45
C ILE A 333 14.20 2.86 -16.52
N LEU A 334 14.87 1.74 -16.70
CA LEU A 334 16.10 1.40 -15.93
C LEU A 334 17.22 2.43 -16.15
N TRP A 335 17.43 2.87 -17.37
CA TRP A 335 18.41 3.93 -17.66
C TRP A 335 18.06 5.24 -16.93
N GLN A 336 16.80 5.63 -16.93
CA GLN A 336 16.34 6.82 -16.23
C GLN A 336 16.51 6.69 -14.71
N ARG A 337 16.21 5.52 -14.15
CA ARG A 337 16.42 5.25 -12.73
C ARG A 337 17.90 5.38 -12.36
N ALA A 338 18.81 4.84 -13.18
CA ALA A 338 20.25 4.99 -12.98
C ALA A 338 20.67 6.46 -12.94
N THR A 339 20.17 7.25 -13.89
CA THR A 339 20.45 8.69 -13.96
C THR A 339 19.91 9.43 -12.72
N LEU A 340 18.71 9.11 -12.28
CA LEU A 340 18.10 9.68 -11.06
C LEU A 340 18.92 9.37 -9.81
N LEU A 341 19.31 8.11 -9.61
CA LEU A 341 20.10 7.71 -8.46
C LEU A 341 21.47 8.38 -8.46
N ALA A 342 22.12 8.50 -9.61
CA ALA A 342 23.39 9.19 -9.75
C ALA A 342 23.27 10.68 -9.42
N ASP A 343 22.24 11.37 -9.93
CA ASP A 343 22.00 12.80 -9.63
C ASP A 343 21.75 13.04 -8.14
N ILE A 344 20.91 12.20 -7.50
CA ILE A 344 20.63 12.31 -6.06
C ILE A 344 21.93 12.09 -5.26
N THR A 345 22.70 11.06 -5.62
CA THR A 345 23.97 10.73 -4.94
C THR A 345 24.95 11.91 -5.01
N VAL A 346 25.16 12.47 -6.20
CA VAL A 346 26.04 13.63 -6.39
C VAL A 346 25.57 14.83 -5.56
N ARG A 347 24.27 15.11 -5.53
CA ARG A 347 23.71 16.25 -4.78
C ARG A 347 23.79 16.09 -3.27
N LEU A 348 23.85 14.86 -2.76
CA LEU A 348 23.92 14.58 -1.32
C LEU A 348 25.32 14.26 -0.82
N THR A 349 26.27 14.03 -1.72
CA THR A 349 27.68 13.83 -1.36
C THR A 349 28.24 15.11 -0.73
N GLY A 350 28.88 14.97 0.43
CA GLY A 350 29.48 16.09 1.19
C GLY A 350 28.46 16.96 1.94
N LYS A 351 27.18 16.58 1.96
CA LYS A 351 26.18 17.28 2.79
C LYS A 351 26.04 16.59 4.15
N ASP A 352 26.04 17.41 5.19
CA ASP A 352 25.70 16.94 6.53
C ASP A 352 24.19 16.61 6.58
N SER A 353 23.85 15.48 7.21
CA SER A 353 22.48 15.11 7.49
C SER A 353 22.21 15.15 8.99
N ALA A 354 21.04 15.64 9.38
CA ALA A 354 20.60 15.64 10.77
C ALA A 354 20.27 14.24 11.32
N GLY A 355 20.54 13.18 10.56
CA GLY A 355 20.27 11.79 10.88
C GLY A 355 21.18 10.83 10.09
N PRO A 356 20.84 9.55 9.98
CA PRO A 356 21.61 8.59 9.20
C PRO A 356 21.82 9.06 7.76
N SER A 357 23.03 8.88 7.24
CA SER A 357 23.37 9.26 5.86
C SER A 357 22.53 8.47 4.84
N PRO A 358 21.98 9.11 3.81
CA PRO A 358 21.26 8.44 2.73
C PRO A 358 22.16 7.68 1.77
N LEU A 359 23.48 7.97 1.74
CA LEU A 359 24.42 7.42 0.75
C LEU A 359 24.52 5.90 0.76
N PRO A 360 24.58 5.19 1.92
CA PRO A 360 24.58 3.73 1.94
C PRO A 360 23.31 3.14 1.32
N SER A 361 22.14 3.75 1.58
CA SER A 361 20.86 3.32 1.01
C SER A 361 20.80 3.54 -0.51
N LEU A 362 21.33 4.66 -1.00
CA LEU A 362 21.44 4.92 -2.44
C LEU A 362 22.40 3.94 -3.12
N ALA A 363 23.50 3.57 -2.47
CA ALA A 363 24.41 2.54 -2.96
C ALA A 363 23.74 1.17 -3.06
N ALA A 364 22.92 0.80 -2.06
CA ALA A 364 22.16 -0.45 -2.06
C ALA A 364 21.08 -0.47 -3.18
N ALA A 365 20.36 0.65 -3.40
CA ALA A 365 19.44 0.80 -4.51
C ALA A 365 20.16 0.69 -5.88
N MET A 366 21.31 1.34 -6.04
CA MET A 366 22.12 1.25 -7.26
C MET A 366 22.64 -0.16 -7.51
N GLN A 367 23.08 -0.87 -6.46
CA GLN A 367 23.46 -2.28 -6.56
C GLN A 367 22.29 -3.12 -7.06
N ARG A 368 21.10 -2.94 -6.46
CA ARG A 368 19.89 -3.68 -6.87
C ARG A 368 19.51 -3.38 -8.31
N LEU A 369 19.55 -2.12 -8.72
CA LEU A 369 19.30 -1.71 -10.10
C LEU A 369 20.21 -2.46 -11.09
N GLY A 370 21.48 -2.67 -10.75
CA GLY A 370 22.43 -3.42 -11.57
C GLY A 370 22.12 -4.92 -11.70
N GLU A 371 21.34 -5.48 -10.77
CA GLU A 371 20.87 -6.87 -10.79
C GLU A 371 19.60 -7.08 -11.63
N LEU A 372 18.78 -6.02 -11.79
CA LEU A 372 17.48 -6.08 -12.45
C LEU A 372 17.60 -5.96 -13.97
N LYS A 373 16.82 -6.75 -14.69
CA LYS A 373 16.79 -6.79 -16.15
C LYS A 373 15.45 -6.28 -16.70
N PRO A 374 15.42 -5.68 -17.88
CA PRO A 374 14.17 -5.27 -18.54
C PRO A 374 13.15 -6.40 -18.66
N ALA A 375 13.60 -7.63 -18.85
CA ALA A 375 12.74 -8.81 -18.93
C ALA A 375 12.06 -9.15 -17.61
N ASP A 376 12.63 -8.80 -16.46
CA ASP A 376 12.03 -9.06 -15.14
C ASP A 376 10.73 -8.27 -14.99
N PHE A 377 10.73 -7.01 -15.39
CA PHE A 377 9.54 -6.13 -15.36
C PHE A 377 8.47 -6.53 -16.38
N ALA A 378 8.88 -6.85 -17.59
CA ALA A 378 7.97 -7.33 -18.63
C ALA A 378 7.27 -8.62 -18.18
N SER A 379 8.05 -9.62 -17.74
CA SER A 379 7.52 -10.89 -17.26
C SER A 379 6.67 -10.75 -15.98
N PHE A 380 7.07 -9.86 -15.06
CA PHE A 380 6.22 -9.54 -13.91
C PHE A 380 4.87 -8.99 -14.37
N THR A 381 4.88 -8.02 -15.28
CA THR A 381 3.65 -7.38 -15.79
C THR A 381 2.72 -8.40 -16.43
N GLU A 382 3.23 -9.30 -17.27
CA GLU A 382 2.44 -10.38 -17.88
C GLU A 382 1.80 -11.31 -16.84
N ARG A 383 2.60 -11.76 -15.86
CA ARG A 383 2.10 -12.64 -14.79
C ARG A 383 1.09 -11.93 -13.90
N TRP A 384 1.32 -10.64 -13.59
CA TRP A 384 0.39 -9.85 -12.81
C TRP A 384 -0.94 -9.67 -13.54
N LEU A 385 -0.94 -9.43 -14.86
CA LEU A 385 -2.15 -9.36 -15.68
C LEU A 385 -2.94 -10.68 -15.66
N THR A 386 -2.23 -11.81 -15.75
CA THR A 386 -2.84 -13.14 -15.62
C THR A 386 -3.48 -13.30 -14.24
N SER A 387 -2.76 -12.94 -13.19
CA SER A 387 -3.27 -12.97 -11.81
C SER A 387 -4.46 -12.04 -11.61
N LEU A 388 -4.46 -10.87 -12.25
CA LEU A 388 -5.59 -9.92 -12.23
C LEU A 388 -6.84 -10.50 -12.88
N ALA A 389 -6.68 -11.23 -13.99
CA ALA A 389 -7.80 -11.95 -14.63
C ALA A 389 -8.36 -13.05 -13.72
N ILE A 390 -7.50 -13.81 -13.04
CA ILE A 390 -7.91 -14.82 -12.05
C ILE A 390 -8.64 -14.16 -10.88
N TRP A 391 -8.13 -13.04 -10.36
CA TRP A 391 -8.77 -12.28 -9.29
C TRP A 391 -10.19 -11.86 -9.67
N ARG A 392 -10.36 -11.21 -10.82
CA ARG A 392 -11.67 -10.76 -11.34
C ARG A 392 -12.65 -11.90 -11.53
N SER A 393 -12.20 -13.01 -12.12
CA SER A 393 -13.02 -14.22 -12.28
C SER A 393 -13.40 -14.82 -10.93
N GLY A 394 -12.45 -14.89 -10.00
CA GLY A 394 -12.68 -15.37 -8.63
C GLY A 394 -13.73 -14.53 -7.91
N LEU A 395 -13.61 -13.20 -7.93
CA LEU A 395 -14.61 -12.32 -7.33
C LEU A 395 -16.01 -12.55 -7.91
N SER A 396 -16.11 -12.75 -9.23
CA SER A 396 -17.40 -12.98 -9.90
C SER A 396 -18.03 -14.34 -9.55
N SER A 397 -17.26 -15.29 -9.06
CA SER A 397 -17.74 -16.62 -8.67
C SER A 397 -18.16 -16.74 -7.20
N LEU A 398 -17.81 -15.74 -6.37
CA LEU A 398 -18.13 -15.74 -4.95
C LEU A 398 -19.59 -15.32 -4.69
N SER A 399 -20.26 -16.07 -3.83
CA SER A 399 -21.62 -15.77 -3.40
C SER A 399 -21.62 -14.64 -2.36
N ARG A 400 -22.60 -13.75 -2.45
CA ARG A 400 -22.75 -12.69 -1.45
C ARG A 400 -23.42 -13.22 -0.17
N VAL A 401 -22.98 -12.68 0.93
CA VAL A 401 -23.53 -12.91 2.26
C VAL A 401 -24.27 -11.66 2.70
N ASP A 402 -25.61 -11.73 2.70
CA ASP A 402 -26.46 -10.61 3.15
C ASP A 402 -26.84 -10.84 4.62
N LEU A 403 -26.05 -10.29 5.53
CA LEU A 403 -26.30 -10.34 6.98
C LEU A 403 -26.03 -8.97 7.61
N VAL A 404 -26.97 -8.55 8.46
CA VAL A 404 -26.85 -7.31 9.24
C VAL A 404 -25.77 -7.42 10.33
N ASP A 405 -25.64 -8.60 10.96
CA ASP A 405 -24.60 -8.89 11.94
C ASP A 405 -23.26 -9.10 11.23
N LYS A 406 -22.36 -8.12 11.37
CA LYS A 406 -21.07 -8.10 10.67
C LYS A 406 -20.12 -9.21 11.12
N VAL A 407 -20.15 -9.64 12.37
CA VAL A 407 -19.34 -10.77 12.85
C VAL A 407 -19.75 -12.06 12.13
N ARG A 408 -21.04 -12.36 12.15
CA ARG A 408 -21.58 -13.52 11.43
C ARG A 408 -21.39 -13.42 9.91
N ALA A 409 -21.44 -12.21 9.35
CA ALA A 409 -21.18 -11.98 7.94
C ALA A 409 -19.73 -12.32 7.60
N ILE A 410 -18.77 -11.91 8.44
CA ILE A 410 -17.35 -12.23 8.28
C ILE A 410 -17.11 -13.74 8.40
N ASP A 411 -17.69 -14.41 9.40
CA ASP A 411 -17.54 -15.86 9.55
C ASP A 411 -18.06 -16.61 8.32
N LYS A 412 -19.24 -16.23 7.81
CA LYS A 412 -19.78 -16.81 6.57
C LYS A 412 -18.94 -16.47 5.35
N ALA A 413 -18.37 -15.26 5.28
CA ALA A 413 -17.47 -14.89 4.20
C ALA A 413 -16.20 -15.76 4.23
N LEU A 414 -15.63 -16.04 5.40
CA LEU A 414 -14.51 -16.95 5.54
C LEU A 414 -14.86 -18.39 5.11
N MET A 415 -16.08 -18.86 5.38
CA MET A 415 -16.58 -20.15 4.87
C MET A 415 -16.68 -20.16 3.34
N GLU A 416 -17.28 -19.12 2.74
CA GLU A 416 -17.40 -18.99 1.29
C GLU A 416 -16.03 -18.96 0.59
N LEU A 417 -15.04 -18.33 1.24
CA LEU A 417 -13.67 -18.27 0.77
C LEU A 417 -12.87 -19.55 1.00
N GLY A 418 -13.44 -20.56 1.68
CA GLY A 418 -12.70 -21.77 2.08
C GLY A 418 -11.59 -21.49 3.10
N LEU A 419 -11.74 -20.46 3.92
CA LEU A 419 -10.74 -19.98 4.87
C LEU A 419 -11.14 -20.17 6.33
N ALA A 420 -12.32 -20.73 6.61
CA ALA A 420 -12.86 -20.86 7.97
C ALA A 420 -11.93 -21.63 8.92
N ASP A 421 -11.21 -22.65 8.41
CA ASP A 421 -10.27 -23.45 9.21
C ASP A 421 -8.84 -22.89 9.22
N ALA A 422 -8.51 -21.98 8.32
CA ALA A 422 -7.16 -21.47 8.09
C ALA A 422 -6.96 -20.05 8.61
N VAL A 423 -8.03 -19.30 8.81
CA VAL A 423 -8.05 -17.97 9.39
C VAL A 423 -8.72 -18.02 10.75
N ASN A 424 -7.96 -17.86 11.82
CA ASN A 424 -8.51 -17.85 13.16
C ASN A 424 -9.20 -16.52 13.45
N THR A 425 -10.46 -16.59 13.83
CA THR A 425 -11.22 -15.46 14.37
C THR A 425 -11.07 -15.46 15.89
N HIS A 426 -10.58 -14.36 16.45
CA HIS A 426 -10.46 -14.19 17.90
C HIS A 426 -11.53 -13.23 18.40
N GLU A 427 -12.35 -13.70 19.33
CA GLU A 427 -13.31 -12.83 20.02
C GLU A 427 -12.66 -12.11 21.20
N VAL A 428 -13.06 -10.88 21.40
CA VAL A 428 -12.56 -10.05 22.51
C VAL A 428 -13.51 -10.13 23.70
N SER A 429 -13.04 -10.65 24.84
CA SER A 429 -13.80 -10.62 26.08
C SER A 429 -13.51 -9.35 26.86
N SER A 430 -14.51 -8.52 27.14
CA SER A 430 -14.35 -7.44 28.13
C SER A 430 -14.41 -8.00 29.56
N GLN A 431 -13.36 -7.82 30.34
CA GLN A 431 -13.30 -8.24 31.74
C GLN A 431 -13.84 -7.19 32.74
N SER A 432 -14.48 -6.13 32.29
CA SER A 432 -14.92 -5.06 33.17
C SER A 432 -16.43 -4.89 33.22
N SER A 433 -17.05 -5.44 34.20
CA SER A 433 -18.22 -5.07 35.00
C SER A 433 -19.14 -6.27 35.32
N PRO A 434 -19.45 -6.56 36.59
CA PRO A 434 -20.29 -7.70 36.95
C PRO A 434 -21.79 -7.54 36.62
N ALA A 435 -22.20 -6.45 35.97
CA ALA A 435 -23.63 -6.12 35.76
C ALA A 435 -24.21 -6.43 34.39
N LYS A 436 -23.39 -6.77 33.36
CA LYS A 436 -23.91 -7.25 32.07
C LYS A 436 -22.98 -8.31 31.48
N ARG A 437 -23.19 -9.57 31.86
CA ARG A 437 -22.61 -10.74 31.23
C ARG A 437 -23.15 -10.90 29.81
N THR A 438 -22.53 -10.25 28.83
CA THR A 438 -22.61 -10.69 27.43
C THR A 438 -21.47 -11.67 27.22
N ARG A 439 -21.79 -12.93 27.02
CA ARG A 439 -20.83 -14.02 26.81
C ARG A 439 -20.10 -13.78 25.50
N TRP A 440 -18.79 -13.56 25.59
CA TRP A 440 -17.88 -13.65 24.47
C TRP A 440 -17.32 -15.05 24.45
N ILE A 441 -17.53 -15.79 23.39
CA ILE A 441 -17.05 -17.15 23.28
C ILE A 441 -15.77 -17.10 22.47
N VAL A 442 -14.65 -17.47 23.07
CA VAL A 442 -13.39 -17.72 22.37
C VAL A 442 -13.50 -19.13 21.80
N SER A 443 -13.75 -19.26 20.52
CA SER A 443 -13.68 -20.54 19.84
C SER A 443 -12.23 -20.78 19.42
N LEU A 444 -11.48 -21.43 20.29
CA LEU A 444 -10.23 -22.10 19.92
C LEU A 444 -10.60 -23.39 19.22
N GLY A 445 -10.73 -23.34 17.91
CA GLY A 445 -10.90 -24.54 17.08
C GLY A 445 -9.60 -25.30 16.92
N SER A 446 -9.06 -25.84 18.01
CA SER A 446 -8.04 -26.88 17.94
C SER A 446 -8.71 -28.24 17.99
N ARG A 447 -9.08 -28.80 16.86
CA ARG A 447 -9.26 -30.24 16.75
C ARG A 447 -7.93 -30.86 16.38
N VAL A 448 -7.18 -31.27 17.39
CA VAL A 448 -6.18 -32.32 17.24
C VAL A 448 -6.99 -33.63 17.09
N GLY A 449 -7.06 -34.16 15.88
CA GLY A 449 -7.58 -35.51 15.64
C GLY A 449 -6.61 -36.52 16.18
N PRO A 450 -7.11 -37.67 16.73
CA PRO A 450 -6.23 -38.70 17.23
C PRO A 450 -5.54 -39.40 16.05
N ARG A 451 -4.23 -39.57 16.18
CA ARG A 451 -3.46 -40.49 15.35
C ARG A 451 -3.82 -41.92 15.81
N ALA A 452 -4.31 -42.72 14.91
CA ALA A 452 -4.22 -44.15 14.94
C ALA A 452 -3.13 -44.60 13.96
#